data_03e6c5ade15794ef445ef4fb3ea29c70
#
_entry.id   03e6c5ade15794ef445ef4fb3ea29c70
#
_cell.length_a   1.000
_cell.length_b   1.000
_cell.length_c   1.000
_cell.angle_alpha   90.00
_cell.angle_beta   90.00
_cell.angle_gamma   90.00
#
_symmetry.space_group_name_H-M   'P 1'
#
loop_
_entity.id
_entity.type
_entity.pdbx_description
1 polymer ?
#
loop_
_entity_poly.entity_id
_entity_poly.type
_entity_poly.pdbx_seq_one_letter_code
_entity_poly.pdbx_strand_id
1 'polypeptide(L)'
;ASSIYEIKEAVNVIKKSGNNKILIMHCTLCYPTKPQDANLLAINDIKKNFPKNLIGLSDHTLGIEIATASVLYGVSAIEKHFTFNKKLLKSADHWLSIGPRELKKLVENVKNVNLSIGNGKKTPLKCEIQARKFARRSIVANKNISTGEILTKNKICFKRPGTGLSPSLLKKVLGKEAKKKIMYDELITLKDLK
;
A
#
# COMPACT_ATOMS: atom_id res chain seq x y z
N ALA A 1 11.96 26.72 3.10
CA ALA A 1 13.40 27.05 3.03
C ALA A 1 14.07 27.06 4.40
N SER A 2 13.40 26.60 5.46
CA SER A 2 13.93 26.61 6.84
C SER A 2 14.63 25.31 7.20
N SER A 3 15.69 25.41 7.97
CA SER A 3 16.34 24.28 8.66
C SER A 3 15.51 23.80 9.85
N ILE A 4 15.77 22.58 10.33
CA ILE A 4 15.15 22.05 11.56
C ILE A 4 15.39 22.96 12.77
N TYR A 5 16.56 23.61 12.82
CA TYR A 5 16.88 24.56 13.90
C TYR A 5 15.93 25.77 13.90
N GLU A 6 15.77 26.42 12.74
CA GLU A 6 14.86 27.58 12.58
C GLU A 6 13.39 27.19 12.86
N ILE A 7 12.96 25.99 12.44
CA ILE A 7 11.62 25.50 12.77
C ILE A 7 11.46 25.35 14.29
N LYS A 8 12.48 24.83 15.01
CA LYS A 8 12.45 24.71 16.48
C LYS A 8 12.32 26.07 17.14
N GLU A 9 13.05 27.07 16.67
CA GLU A 9 12.95 28.45 17.22
C GLU A 9 11.55 29.01 17.01
N ALA A 10 10.98 28.90 15.79
CA ALA A 10 9.63 29.37 15.50
C ALA A 10 8.57 28.67 16.36
N VAL A 11 8.64 27.35 16.48
CA VAL A 11 7.73 26.57 17.33
C VAL A 11 7.83 26.99 18.80
N ASN A 12 9.04 27.24 19.30
CA ASN A 12 9.27 27.68 20.67
C ASN A 12 8.67 29.07 20.93
N VAL A 13 8.80 30.01 20.00
CA VAL A 13 8.19 31.34 20.11
C VAL A 13 6.68 31.24 20.20
N ILE A 14 6.04 30.44 19.31
CA ILE A 14 4.58 30.22 19.32
C ILE A 14 4.14 29.61 20.66
N LYS A 15 4.86 28.59 21.15
CA LYS A 15 4.53 27.94 22.43
C LYS A 15 4.66 28.90 23.62
N LYS A 16 5.68 29.75 23.63
CA LYS A 16 5.87 30.77 24.68
C LYS A 16 4.74 31.80 24.72
N SER A 17 4.07 32.04 23.58
CA SER A 17 2.85 32.88 23.52
C SER A 17 1.58 32.17 24.00
N GLY A 18 1.67 30.92 24.48
CA GLY A 18 0.54 30.15 25.01
C GLY A 18 -0.19 29.27 23.97
N ASN A 19 0.24 29.26 22.72
CA ASN A 19 -0.41 28.46 21.68
C ASN A 19 0.35 27.15 21.41
N ASN A 20 -0.32 26.01 21.68
CA ASN A 20 0.21 24.67 21.41
C ASN A 20 -0.41 23.98 20.18
N LYS A 21 -1.39 24.63 19.52
CA LYS A 21 -2.06 24.11 18.31
C LYS A 21 -1.25 24.51 17.07
N ILE A 22 -0.22 23.74 16.75
CA ILE A 22 0.75 24.06 15.69
C ILE A 22 0.73 22.93 14.66
N LEU A 23 0.48 23.29 13.41
CA LEU A 23 0.69 22.46 12.22
C LEU A 23 1.95 22.97 11.50
N ILE A 24 2.93 22.11 11.30
CA ILE A 24 4.17 22.44 10.60
C ILE A 24 4.03 21.96 9.15
N MET A 25 4.22 22.89 8.20
CA MET A 25 4.13 22.57 6.78
C MET A 25 5.52 22.37 6.17
N HIS A 26 5.79 21.18 5.60
CA HIS A 26 6.92 21.02 4.71
C HIS A 26 6.65 21.80 3.43
N CYS A 27 7.57 22.68 3.04
CA CYS A 27 7.39 23.55 1.90
C CYS A 27 8.73 23.79 1.19
N THR A 28 8.77 23.51 -0.12
CA THR A 28 9.88 23.92 -0.99
C THR A 28 9.52 25.24 -1.65
N LEU A 29 10.31 26.30 -1.36
CA LEU A 29 10.04 27.66 -1.80
C LEU A 29 10.58 27.89 -3.23
N CYS A 30 10.01 27.18 -4.20
CA CYS A 30 10.25 27.30 -5.63
C CYS A 30 8.92 27.26 -6.38
N TYR A 31 8.72 28.16 -7.36
CA TYR A 31 7.47 28.37 -8.07
C TYR A 31 7.66 28.24 -9.61
N PRO A 32 7.38 27.06 -10.21
CA PRO A 32 6.97 25.82 -9.59
C PRO A 32 8.15 25.06 -8.99
N THR A 33 7.90 24.22 -8.00
CA THR A 33 8.86 23.23 -7.51
C THR A 33 8.99 22.11 -8.54
N LYS A 34 10.21 21.73 -8.92
CA LYS A 34 10.43 20.52 -9.72
C LYS A 34 10.21 19.28 -8.88
N PRO A 35 9.68 18.15 -9.44
CA PRO A 35 9.40 16.94 -8.67
C PRO A 35 10.59 16.43 -7.85
N GLN A 36 11.82 16.47 -8.39
CA GLN A 36 13.04 16.03 -7.69
C GLN A 36 13.38 16.91 -6.48
N ASP A 37 12.91 18.15 -6.44
CA ASP A 37 13.18 19.11 -5.37
C ASP A 37 12.08 19.11 -4.28
N ALA A 38 10.98 18.38 -4.49
CA ALA A 38 9.86 18.29 -3.53
C ALA A 38 10.26 17.60 -2.22
N ASN A 39 11.24 16.69 -2.25
CA ASN A 39 11.84 16.02 -1.09
C ASN A 39 10.83 15.55 -0.02
N LEU A 40 9.86 14.75 -0.43
CA LEU A 40 8.80 14.26 0.48
C LEU A 40 9.34 13.49 1.70
N LEU A 41 10.55 12.91 1.60
CA LEU A 41 11.19 12.23 2.73
C LEU A 41 11.51 13.18 3.89
N ALA A 42 11.68 14.48 3.63
CA ALA A 42 11.88 15.48 4.67
C ALA A 42 10.70 15.57 5.68
N ILE A 43 9.50 15.15 5.26
CA ILE A 43 8.33 15.04 6.14
C ILE A 43 8.62 14.09 7.31
N ASN A 44 9.33 12.98 7.07
CA ASN A 44 9.71 12.05 8.13
C ASN A 44 10.74 12.65 9.10
N ASP A 45 11.68 13.45 8.60
CA ASP A 45 12.65 14.15 9.44
C ASP A 45 11.95 15.21 10.32
N ILE A 46 11.02 15.99 9.75
CA ILE A 46 10.20 16.92 10.51
C ILE A 46 9.42 16.18 11.61
N LYS A 47 8.73 15.07 11.28
CA LYS A 47 7.99 14.26 12.25
C LYS A 47 8.85 13.74 13.38
N LYS A 48 10.06 13.28 13.08
CA LYS A 48 11.03 12.81 14.09
C LYS A 48 11.44 13.92 15.05
N ASN A 49 11.62 15.13 14.54
CA ASN A 49 12.01 16.29 15.36
C ASN A 49 10.84 16.92 16.11
N PHE A 50 9.60 16.75 15.62
CA PHE A 50 8.39 17.35 16.19
C PHE A 50 7.27 16.32 16.40
N PRO A 51 7.50 15.26 17.22
CA PRO A 51 6.59 14.11 17.34
C PRO A 51 5.21 14.45 17.92
N LYS A 52 5.06 15.63 18.55
CA LYS A 52 3.80 16.11 19.14
C LYS A 52 3.05 17.09 18.24
N ASN A 53 3.59 17.44 17.09
CA ASN A 53 2.98 18.39 16.17
C ASN A 53 2.33 17.67 14.97
N LEU A 54 1.28 18.24 14.43
CA LEU A 54 0.76 17.85 13.14
C LEU A 54 1.72 18.33 12.04
N ILE A 55 1.93 17.51 11.02
CA ILE A 55 2.79 17.85 9.88
C ILE A 55 1.96 17.84 8.61
N GLY A 56 2.12 18.85 7.77
CA GLY A 56 1.46 18.98 6.47
C GLY A 56 2.47 19.15 5.33
N LEU A 57 1.93 19.26 4.12
CA LEU A 57 2.66 19.62 2.92
C LEU A 57 2.06 20.89 2.30
N SER A 58 2.90 21.91 2.04
CA SER A 58 2.60 23.02 1.16
C SER A 58 3.28 22.76 -0.18
N ASP A 59 2.48 22.42 -1.20
CA ASP A 59 2.95 21.88 -2.48
C ASP A 59 2.89 22.92 -3.59
N HIS A 60 4.06 23.26 -4.15
CA HIS A 60 4.24 24.16 -5.28
C HIS A 60 4.61 23.44 -6.59
N THR A 61 4.52 22.11 -6.64
CA THR A 61 4.73 21.37 -7.89
C THR A 61 3.55 21.58 -8.85
N LEU A 62 3.75 21.35 -10.14
CA LEU A 62 2.64 21.28 -11.10
C LEU A 62 1.87 19.98 -10.92
N GLY A 63 0.56 20.00 -11.23
CA GLY A 63 -0.30 18.81 -11.09
C GLY A 63 -0.70 18.51 -9.64
N ILE A 64 -1.10 17.29 -9.38
CA ILE A 64 -1.65 16.82 -8.08
C ILE A 64 -0.92 15.59 -7.53
N GLU A 65 0.04 15.07 -8.26
CA GLU A 65 0.69 13.78 -8.01
C GLU A 65 1.51 13.81 -6.71
N ILE A 66 2.33 14.86 -6.54
CA ILE A 66 3.20 15.02 -5.37
C ILE A 66 2.37 15.26 -4.10
N ALA A 67 1.35 16.13 -4.21
CA ALA A 67 0.38 16.35 -3.14
C ALA A 67 -0.32 15.04 -2.73
N THR A 68 -0.76 14.24 -3.70
CA THR A 68 -1.38 12.94 -3.45
C THR A 68 -0.41 11.97 -2.77
N ALA A 69 0.84 11.89 -3.25
CA ALA A 69 1.86 10.99 -2.71
C ALA A 69 2.23 11.31 -1.25
N SER A 70 2.13 12.58 -0.84
CA SER A 70 2.43 13.01 0.53
C SER A 70 1.59 12.30 1.60
N VAL A 71 0.41 11.82 1.23
CA VAL A 71 -0.49 11.05 2.11
C VAL A 71 0.21 9.81 2.68
N LEU A 72 1.07 9.16 1.87
CA LEU A 72 1.84 7.97 2.30
C LEU A 72 2.84 8.29 3.42
N TYR A 73 3.24 9.54 3.54
CA TYR A 73 4.08 10.02 4.64
C TYR A 73 3.26 10.50 5.85
N GLY A 74 1.93 10.31 5.80
CA GLY A 74 1.00 10.60 6.90
C GLY A 74 0.91 12.10 7.20
N VAL A 75 0.84 12.96 6.19
CA VAL A 75 0.54 14.38 6.36
C VAL A 75 -0.88 14.57 6.86
N SER A 76 -1.08 15.56 7.74
CA SER A 76 -2.37 15.91 8.31
C SER A 76 -3.13 16.96 7.48
N ALA A 77 -2.42 17.71 6.64
CA ALA A 77 -2.98 18.72 5.75
C ALA A 77 -2.14 18.84 4.48
N ILE A 78 -2.79 19.25 3.41
CA ILE A 78 -2.16 19.60 2.14
C ILE A 78 -2.62 20.99 1.76
N GLU A 79 -1.66 21.87 1.48
CA GLU A 79 -1.87 23.20 0.95
C GLU A 79 -1.42 23.24 -0.50
N LYS A 80 -2.20 23.89 -1.37
CA LYS A 80 -1.87 24.01 -2.79
C LYS A 80 -2.51 25.25 -3.39
N HIS A 81 -1.79 25.93 -4.27
CA HIS A 81 -2.31 27.06 -5.02
C HIS A 81 -3.53 26.65 -5.85
N PHE A 82 -4.59 27.45 -5.76
CA PHE A 82 -5.86 27.21 -6.43
C PHE A 82 -6.29 28.44 -7.24
N THR A 83 -6.85 28.21 -8.43
CA THR A 83 -7.41 29.27 -9.27
C THR A 83 -8.64 28.80 -10.04
N PHE A 84 -9.56 29.71 -10.30
CA PHE A 84 -10.65 29.48 -11.25
C PHE A 84 -10.21 29.62 -12.70
N ASN A 85 -9.13 30.38 -12.97
CA ASN A 85 -8.64 30.62 -14.32
C ASN A 85 -7.12 30.80 -14.35
N LYS A 86 -6.43 29.84 -14.93
CA LYS A 86 -4.96 29.81 -15.06
C LYS A 86 -4.40 30.88 -15.99
N LYS A 87 -5.26 31.53 -16.80
CA LYS A 87 -4.86 32.58 -17.77
C LYS A 87 -4.90 34.01 -17.21
N LEU A 88 -5.24 34.15 -15.92
CA LEU A 88 -5.25 35.47 -15.28
C LEU A 88 -3.80 35.97 -15.14
N LEU A 89 -3.54 37.20 -15.67
CA LEU A 89 -2.21 37.78 -15.73
C LEU A 89 -1.84 38.61 -14.48
N LYS A 90 -2.82 38.90 -13.62
CA LYS A 90 -2.64 39.82 -12.46
C LYS A 90 -1.90 39.21 -11.26
N SER A 91 -1.64 37.91 -11.25
CA SER A 91 -0.87 37.24 -10.21
C SER A 91 0.10 36.27 -10.86
N ALA A 92 1.30 36.16 -10.31
CA ALA A 92 2.35 35.25 -10.78
C ALA A 92 1.97 33.77 -10.66
N ASP A 93 0.98 33.40 -9.80
CA ASP A 93 0.77 32.03 -9.39
C ASP A 93 -0.42 31.32 -10.05
N HIS A 94 -1.23 32.03 -10.84
CA HIS A 94 -2.40 31.44 -11.49
C HIS A 94 -2.06 30.27 -12.43
N TRP A 95 -0.96 30.40 -13.18
CA TRP A 95 -0.57 29.40 -14.17
C TRP A 95 -0.11 28.06 -13.55
N LEU A 96 0.50 28.09 -12.35
CA LEU A 96 0.95 26.89 -11.62
C LEU A 96 -0.14 26.31 -10.72
N SER A 97 -1.20 27.05 -10.44
CA SER A 97 -2.30 26.66 -9.56
C SER A 97 -3.13 25.53 -10.14
N ILE A 98 -3.75 24.74 -9.28
CA ILE A 98 -4.77 23.77 -9.70
C ILE A 98 -6.13 24.44 -9.89
N GLY A 99 -6.92 23.95 -10.85
CA GLY A 99 -8.30 24.40 -11.07
C GLY A 99 -9.33 23.55 -10.34
N PRO A 100 -10.64 23.88 -10.44
CA PRO A 100 -11.71 23.18 -9.72
C PRO A 100 -11.77 21.67 -9.99
N ARG A 101 -11.53 21.23 -11.24
CA ARG A 101 -11.53 19.81 -11.62
C ARG A 101 -10.33 19.09 -11.01
N GLU A 102 -9.15 19.71 -11.02
CA GLU A 102 -7.94 19.14 -10.42
C GLU A 102 -8.07 19.07 -8.91
N LEU A 103 -8.65 20.08 -8.26
CA LEU A 103 -8.90 20.05 -6.81
C LEU A 103 -9.85 18.92 -6.43
N LYS A 104 -10.97 18.75 -7.15
CA LYS A 104 -11.88 17.62 -6.94
C LYS A 104 -11.14 16.30 -7.04
N LYS A 105 -10.32 16.14 -8.10
CA LYS A 105 -9.53 14.91 -8.30
C LYS A 105 -8.49 14.70 -7.20
N LEU A 106 -7.82 15.76 -6.74
CA LEU A 106 -6.89 15.68 -5.60
C LEU A 106 -7.59 15.17 -4.34
N VAL A 107 -8.76 15.72 -4.00
CA VAL A 107 -9.53 15.28 -2.83
C VAL A 107 -9.94 13.81 -2.94
N GLU A 108 -10.38 13.36 -4.11
CA GLU A 108 -10.72 11.95 -4.37
C GLU A 108 -9.48 11.05 -4.22
N ASN A 109 -8.35 11.45 -4.81
CA ASN A 109 -7.10 10.69 -4.75
C ASN A 109 -6.58 10.59 -3.30
N VAL A 110 -6.58 11.69 -2.56
CA VAL A 110 -6.18 11.73 -1.13
C VAL A 110 -7.01 10.75 -0.30
N LYS A 111 -8.34 10.74 -0.49
CA LYS A 111 -9.25 9.79 0.19
C LYS A 111 -8.91 8.33 -0.17
N ASN A 112 -8.74 8.03 -1.46
CA ASN A 112 -8.46 6.69 -1.95
C ASN A 112 -7.10 6.18 -1.46
N VAL A 113 -6.05 7.01 -1.54
CA VAL A 113 -4.71 6.65 -1.04
C VAL A 113 -4.75 6.42 0.46
N ASN A 114 -5.39 7.30 1.24
CA ASN A 114 -5.51 7.13 2.69
C ASN A 114 -6.22 5.81 3.06
N LEU A 115 -7.31 5.44 2.37
CA LEU A 115 -7.99 4.16 2.57
C LEU A 115 -7.11 2.96 2.19
N SER A 116 -6.22 3.11 1.21
CA SER A 116 -5.37 2.03 0.71
C SER A 116 -4.16 1.71 1.60
N ILE A 117 -3.80 2.59 2.54
CA ILE A 117 -2.64 2.41 3.44
C ILE A 117 -2.78 1.12 4.26
N GLY A 118 -3.99 0.79 4.72
CA GLY A 118 -4.25 -0.41 5.49
C GLY A 118 -3.55 -0.41 6.85
N ASN A 119 -3.29 -1.60 7.39
CA ASN A 119 -2.70 -1.79 8.72
C ASN A 119 -1.24 -2.28 8.70
N GLY A 120 -0.62 -2.35 7.53
CA GLY A 120 0.77 -2.81 7.33
C GLY A 120 1.01 -4.32 7.53
N LYS A 121 0.00 -5.12 7.88
CA LYS A 121 0.17 -6.57 8.07
C LYS A 121 -0.16 -7.33 6.78
N LYS A 122 0.79 -8.11 6.25
CA LYS A 122 0.57 -8.95 5.06
C LYS A 122 -0.16 -10.23 5.45
N THR A 123 -1.48 -10.18 5.44
CA THR A 123 -2.38 -11.32 5.64
C THR A 123 -3.40 -11.41 4.51
N PRO A 124 -3.95 -12.60 4.22
CA PRO A 124 -5.06 -12.70 3.27
C PRO A 124 -6.27 -11.91 3.75
N LEU A 125 -6.81 -11.07 2.89
CA LEU A 125 -8.00 -10.26 3.17
C LEU A 125 -9.28 -11.09 2.99
N LYS A 126 -10.38 -10.65 3.61
CA LYS A 126 -11.70 -11.30 3.45
C LYS A 126 -12.13 -11.41 1.98
N CYS A 127 -11.87 -10.37 1.17
CA CYS A 127 -12.19 -10.35 -0.26
C CYS A 127 -11.37 -11.38 -1.08
N GLU A 128 -10.22 -11.86 -0.57
CA GLU A 128 -9.36 -12.83 -1.24
C GLU A 128 -9.73 -14.29 -0.95
N ILE A 129 -10.62 -14.57 0.02
CA ILE A 129 -10.90 -15.94 0.50
C ILE A 129 -11.38 -16.84 -0.64
N GLN A 130 -12.34 -16.37 -1.43
CA GLN A 130 -12.87 -17.14 -2.57
C GLN A 130 -11.82 -17.33 -3.67
N ALA A 131 -11.14 -16.27 -4.06
CA ALA A 131 -10.06 -16.34 -5.05
C ALA A 131 -8.94 -17.29 -4.56
N ARG A 132 -8.57 -17.22 -3.28
CA ARG A 132 -7.57 -18.10 -2.67
C ARG A 132 -7.98 -19.58 -2.76
N LYS A 133 -9.27 -19.90 -2.51
CA LYS A 133 -9.81 -21.25 -2.63
C LYS A 133 -9.72 -21.80 -4.05
N PHE A 134 -10.13 -21.00 -5.04
CA PHE A 134 -10.20 -21.46 -6.43
C PHE A 134 -8.88 -21.31 -7.20
N ALA A 135 -8.07 -20.32 -6.90
CA ALA A 135 -6.80 -20.09 -7.61
C ALA A 135 -5.65 -21.00 -7.12
N ARG A 136 -5.68 -21.45 -5.88
CA ARG A 136 -4.67 -22.36 -5.35
C ARG A 136 -4.83 -23.77 -5.91
N ARG A 137 -3.77 -24.56 -5.82
CA ARG A 137 -3.73 -25.96 -6.29
C ARG A 137 -3.76 -26.93 -5.13
N SER A 138 -4.29 -28.10 -5.40
CA SER A 138 -4.26 -29.29 -4.53
C SER A 138 -3.40 -30.38 -5.16
N ILE A 139 -2.93 -31.31 -4.33
CA ILE A 139 -2.32 -32.57 -4.77
C ILE A 139 -3.43 -33.48 -5.26
N VAL A 140 -3.31 -33.97 -6.50
CA VAL A 140 -4.31 -34.75 -7.23
C VAL A 140 -3.65 -35.98 -7.83
N ALA A 141 -4.37 -37.10 -7.91
CA ALA A 141 -3.91 -38.30 -8.57
C ALA A 141 -3.79 -38.08 -10.10
N ASN A 142 -2.59 -38.31 -10.66
CA ASN A 142 -2.33 -38.20 -12.08
C ASN A 142 -2.64 -39.48 -12.87
N LYS A 143 -2.99 -40.53 -12.17
CA LYS A 143 -3.45 -41.83 -12.68
C LYS A 143 -4.15 -42.60 -11.55
N ASN A 144 -4.83 -43.73 -11.90
CA ASN A 144 -5.39 -44.60 -10.88
C ASN A 144 -4.26 -45.15 -9.99
N ILE A 145 -4.48 -45.16 -8.69
CA ILE A 145 -3.57 -45.67 -7.66
C ILE A 145 -4.33 -46.79 -6.91
N SER A 146 -3.77 -48.00 -6.88
CA SER A 146 -4.38 -49.13 -6.20
C SER A 146 -4.15 -49.08 -4.70
N THR A 147 -4.98 -49.76 -3.92
CA THR A 147 -4.74 -49.97 -2.49
C THR A 147 -3.40 -50.69 -2.29
N GLY A 148 -2.62 -50.24 -1.32
CA GLY A 148 -1.26 -50.76 -1.06
C GLY A 148 -0.17 -50.16 -1.94
N GLU A 149 -0.54 -49.37 -2.95
CA GLU A 149 0.43 -48.79 -3.89
C GLU A 149 1.13 -47.54 -3.31
N ILE A 150 2.44 -47.46 -3.49
CA ILE A 150 3.25 -46.32 -2.99
C ILE A 150 3.08 -45.09 -3.91
N LEU A 151 2.86 -43.91 -3.32
CA LEU A 151 2.74 -42.68 -4.01
C LEU A 151 4.12 -42.12 -4.43
N THR A 152 4.33 -42.00 -5.73
CA THR A 152 5.55 -41.46 -6.35
C THR A 152 5.21 -40.18 -7.14
N LYS A 153 6.23 -39.40 -7.51
CA LYS A 153 6.02 -38.13 -8.24
C LYS A 153 5.23 -38.28 -9.53
N ASN A 154 5.37 -39.39 -10.25
CA ASN A 154 4.67 -39.64 -11.51
C ASN A 154 3.20 -40.03 -11.35
N LYS A 155 2.75 -40.31 -10.12
CA LYS A 155 1.36 -40.65 -9.78
C LYS A 155 0.54 -39.45 -9.33
N ILE A 156 1.15 -38.30 -9.18
CA ILE A 156 0.51 -37.10 -8.67
C ILE A 156 0.76 -35.89 -9.57
N CYS A 157 -0.17 -34.96 -9.54
CA CYS A 157 -0.08 -33.66 -10.19
C CYS A 157 -0.69 -32.58 -9.30
N PHE A 158 -0.64 -31.34 -9.73
CA PHE A 158 -1.15 -30.18 -8.99
C PHE A 158 -2.21 -29.48 -9.81
N LYS A 159 -3.47 -29.59 -9.42
CA LYS A 159 -4.62 -28.97 -10.09
C LYS A 159 -5.38 -28.01 -9.17
N ARG A 160 -6.09 -27.07 -9.74
CA ARG A 160 -7.10 -26.26 -9.05
C ARG A 160 -8.38 -27.07 -8.91
N PRO A 161 -9.20 -26.80 -7.88
CA PRO A 161 -9.08 -25.77 -6.82
C PRO A 161 -8.17 -26.19 -5.65
N GLY A 162 -7.88 -25.23 -4.75
CA GLY A 162 -7.10 -25.46 -3.52
C GLY A 162 -7.95 -25.99 -2.36
N THR A 163 -8.84 -26.94 -2.61
CA THR A 163 -9.75 -27.54 -1.61
C THR A 163 -9.19 -28.79 -0.96
N GLY A 164 -8.13 -29.38 -1.53
CA GLY A 164 -7.43 -30.54 -1.01
C GLY A 164 -6.08 -30.19 -0.37
N LEU A 165 -5.16 -31.17 -0.28
CA LEU A 165 -3.83 -30.97 0.26
C LEU A 165 -3.02 -29.96 -0.57
N SER A 166 -2.43 -28.97 0.11
CA SER A 166 -1.52 -28.01 -0.54
C SER A 166 -0.30 -28.73 -1.15
N PRO A 167 0.19 -28.29 -2.33
CA PRO A 167 1.47 -28.75 -2.88
C PRO A 167 2.65 -28.65 -1.92
N SER A 168 2.63 -27.73 -0.97
CA SER A 168 3.65 -27.63 0.09
C SER A 168 3.78 -28.88 0.97
N LEU A 169 2.73 -29.69 1.01
CA LEU A 169 2.70 -30.95 1.77
C LEU A 169 3.20 -32.17 0.95
N LEU A 170 3.76 -31.94 -0.25
CA LEU A 170 4.22 -33.00 -1.15
C LEU A 170 5.12 -34.02 -0.44
N LYS A 171 6.09 -33.55 0.37
CA LYS A 171 7.01 -34.41 1.12
C LYS A 171 6.29 -35.35 2.12
N LYS A 172 5.09 -34.98 2.58
CA LYS A 172 4.27 -35.81 3.48
C LYS A 172 3.44 -36.85 2.74
N VAL A 173 3.33 -36.73 1.43
CA VAL A 173 2.54 -37.61 0.54
C VAL A 173 3.43 -38.63 -0.17
N LEU A 174 4.60 -38.17 -0.66
CA LEU A 174 5.53 -39.09 -1.34
C LEU A 174 6.07 -40.16 -0.41
N GLY A 175 6.14 -41.39 -0.94
CA GLY A 175 6.61 -42.59 -0.20
C GLY A 175 5.54 -43.20 0.71
N LYS A 176 4.38 -42.55 0.84
CA LYS A 176 3.24 -43.11 1.58
C LYS A 176 2.51 -44.15 0.73
N GLU A 177 1.89 -45.15 1.41
CA GLU A 177 1.07 -46.18 0.80
C GLU A 177 -0.41 -45.79 0.79
N ALA A 178 -1.11 -46.03 -0.30
CA ALA A 178 -2.55 -45.79 -0.41
C ALA A 178 -3.36 -46.80 0.42
N LYS A 179 -4.20 -46.33 1.32
CA LYS A 179 -5.12 -47.18 2.12
C LYS A 179 -6.33 -47.65 1.33
N LYS A 180 -6.69 -46.95 0.29
CA LYS A 180 -7.81 -47.23 -0.61
C LYS A 180 -7.42 -46.97 -2.06
N LYS A 181 -8.22 -47.45 -2.98
CA LYS A 181 -8.10 -47.06 -4.39
C LYS A 181 -8.36 -45.56 -4.54
N ILE A 182 -7.49 -44.84 -5.26
CA ILE A 182 -7.62 -43.41 -5.59
C ILE A 182 -7.70 -43.32 -7.11
N MET A 183 -8.78 -42.70 -7.63
CA MET A 183 -9.01 -42.60 -9.06
C MET A 183 -8.19 -41.46 -9.68
N TYR A 184 -7.96 -41.58 -10.98
CA TYR A 184 -7.42 -40.44 -11.77
C TYR A 184 -8.24 -39.18 -11.50
N ASP A 185 -7.56 -38.06 -11.34
CA ASP A 185 -8.13 -36.73 -11.06
C ASP A 185 -8.78 -36.56 -9.67
N GLU A 186 -8.69 -37.56 -8.79
CA GLU A 186 -9.18 -37.48 -7.41
C GLU A 186 -8.20 -36.71 -6.53
N LEU A 187 -8.74 -35.88 -5.61
CA LEU A 187 -7.96 -35.19 -4.57
C LEU A 187 -7.36 -36.20 -3.59
N ILE A 188 -6.06 -36.13 -3.38
CA ILE A 188 -5.38 -36.94 -2.37
C ILE A 188 -5.50 -36.28 -1.01
N THR A 189 -5.91 -37.03 0.01
CA THR A 189 -5.98 -36.60 1.40
C THR A 189 -5.04 -37.39 2.28
N LEU A 190 -4.64 -36.86 3.45
CA LEU A 190 -3.80 -37.64 4.40
C LEU A 190 -4.53 -38.85 4.99
N LYS A 191 -5.88 -38.85 4.97
CA LYS A 191 -6.68 -40.01 5.44
C LYS A 191 -6.59 -41.21 4.49
N ASP A 192 -6.30 -40.96 3.23
CA ASP A 192 -6.15 -41.96 2.17
C ASP A 192 -4.78 -42.67 2.22
N LEU A 193 -3.88 -42.25 3.11
CA LEU A 193 -2.47 -42.66 3.18
C LEU A 193 -2.11 -43.26 4.53
N LYS A 194 -1.19 -44.25 4.49
CA LYS A 194 -0.52 -44.82 5.70
C LYS A 194 0.82 -44.13 5.96
#